data_2639db9a9dfe6dad10db86915fa1b5f9
#
_entry.id   2639db9a9dfe6dad10db86915fa1b5f9
#
_cell.length_a   1.000
_cell.length_b   1.000
_cell.length_c   1.000
_cell.angle_alpha   90.00
_cell.angle_beta   90.00
_cell.angle_gamma   90.00
#
_symmetry.space_group_name_H-M   'P 1'
#
loop_
_entity.id
_entity.type
_entity.pdbx_description
1 polymer ?
#
loop_
_entity_poly.entity_id
_entity_poly.type
_entity_poly.pdbx_seq_one_letter_code
_entity_poly.pdbx_strand_id
1 'polypeptide(L)'
;MKKLGLCLAVLLLTALCAQAARVDTLSVASPKMKRNIPVVVIVPEQALAGNSCPTLYLLHGHGGNAFTWPTIKPELPQMADRDGIIVVCPDGEASWYWDSPLRPESQFETFVARELTAWIDSRYPTIKDRKGRAITGLSMGGHGSMWLSFRHKDLFGAAGSTSGGVDIRPFPKSWGMSNHLGKEVENQSRWDAHTVMTQLDRIQDGDLSLIIDCGTEDFFLEVNRKFHQELFRRGIRHDFIIRPGAHNINYWNNSIDYQWIFFRKYFKGYRDPAASK
;
A
#
# COMPACT_ATOMS: atom_id res chain seq x y z
N MET A 1 17.79 22.84 -71.08
CA MET A 1 16.67 23.02 -70.13
C MET A 1 16.62 21.82 -69.22
N LYS A 2 17.18 21.94 -68.01
CA LYS A 2 17.24 20.86 -67.02
C LYS A 2 15.97 20.90 -66.18
N LYS A 3 15.16 19.85 -66.16
CA LYS A 3 14.00 19.69 -65.29
C LYS A 3 14.49 19.26 -63.91
N LEU A 4 14.29 20.11 -62.92
CA LEU A 4 14.59 19.85 -61.53
C LEU A 4 13.41 19.08 -60.94
N GLY A 5 13.58 17.81 -60.65
CA GLY A 5 12.59 16.98 -59.95
C GLY A 5 12.63 17.25 -58.44
N LEU A 6 11.56 17.85 -57.91
CA LEU A 6 11.36 18.07 -56.50
C LEU A 6 10.83 16.82 -55.85
N CYS A 7 11.71 16.05 -55.19
CA CYS A 7 11.29 14.92 -54.32
C CYS A 7 10.74 15.46 -53.01
N LEU A 8 9.42 15.44 -52.87
CA LEU A 8 8.72 15.77 -51.63
C LEU A 8 8.80 14.54 -50.70
N ALA A 9 9.75 14.54 -49.79
CA ALA A 9 9.80 13.54 -48.71
C ALA A 9 8.73 13.87 -47.69
N VAL A 10 7.61 13.14 -47.74
CA VAL A 10 6.58 13.20 -46.70
C VAL A 10 7.13 12.42 -45.50
N LEU A 11 7.66 13.14 -44.49
CA LEU A 11 7.91 12.58 -43.18
C LEU A 11 6.56 12.29 -42.49
N LEU A 12 6.11 11.04 -42.52
CA LEU A 12 5.08 10.59 -41.60
C LEU A 12 5.67 10.60 -40.17
N LEU A 13 5.48 11.70 -39.46
CA LEU A 13 5.56 11.66 -38.00
C LEU A 13 4.38 10.83 -37.47
N THR A 14 4.59 9.54 -37.26
CA THR A 14 3.73 8.78 -36.38
C THR A 14 3.93 9.35 -34.97
N ALA A 15 3.03 10.24 -34.55
CA ALA A 15 2.91 10.58 -33.15
C ALA A 15 2.52 9.27 -32.43
N LEU A 16 3.51 8.60 -31.82
CA LEU A 16 3.20 7.65 -30.77
C LEU A 16 2.49 8.48 -29.69
N CYS A 17 1.16 8.43 -29.67
CA CYS A 17 0.42 8.81 -28.48
C CYS A 17 0.90 7.87 -27.38
N ALA A 18 1.83 8.32 -26.54
CA ALA A 18 2.13 7.64 -25.29
C ALA A 18 0.79 7.57 -24.56
N GLN A 19 0.23 6.37 -24.47
CA GLN A 19 -1.02 6.15 -23.78
C GLN A 19 -0.68 6.22 -22.29
N ALA A 20 -1.08 7.32 -21.64
CA ALA A 20 -0.86 7.49 -20.20
C ALA A 20 -1.57 6.38 -19.41
N ALA A 21 -1.07 6.08 -18.22
CA ALA A 21 -1.72 5.14 -17.31
C ALA A 21 -3.22 5.41 -17.21
N ARG A 22 -4.02 4.36 -17.31
CA ARG A 22 -5.47 4.46 -17.16
C ARG A 22 -5.84 4.43 -15.67
N VAL A 23 -6.73 5.32 -15.25
CA VAL A 23 -7.27 5.36 -13.89
C VAL A 23 -8.71 4.83 -13.92
N ASP A 24 -8.91 3.64 -13.36
CA ASP A 24 -10.21 3.00 -13.27
C ASP A 24 -10.83 3.29 -11.89
N THR A 25 -12.05 3.82 -11.87
CA THR A 25 -12.86 3.95 -10.65
C THR A 25 -13.89 2.83 -10.64
N LEU A 26 -13.83 1.98 -9.63
CA LEU A 26 -14.52 0.71 -9.59
C LEU A 26 -15.38 0.57 -8.33
N SER A 27 -16.35 -0.34 -8.41
CA SER A 27 -17.19 -0.77 -7.30
C SER A 27 -17.06 -2.29 -7.20
N VAL A 28 -16.23 -2.77 -6.27
CA VAL A 28 -15.89 -4.18 -6.13
C VAL A 28 -16.76 -4.83 -5.07
N ALA A 29 -17.46 -5.90 -5.44
CA ALA A 29 -18.33 -6.62 -4.52
C ALA A 29 -17.49 -7.30 -3.41
N SER A 30 -17.95 -7.14 -2.17
CA SER A 30 -17.50 -7.93 -1.02
C SER A 30 -18.62 -8.89 -0.61
N PRO A 31 -18.51 -10.18 -0.96
CA PRO A 31 -19.40 -11.22 -0.48
C PRO A 31 -19.49 -11.29 1.04
N LYS A 32 -18.36 -11.11 1.73
CA LYS A 32 -18.27 -11.14 3.20
C LYS A 32 -19.08 -10.01 3.84
N MET A 33 -19.02 -8.80 3.28
CA MET A 33 -19.78 -7.63 3.79
C MET A 33 -21.13 -7.44 3.11
N LYS A 34 -21.44 -8.23 2.06
CA LYS A 34 -22.69 -8.17 1.27
C LYS A 34 -22.95 -6.77 0.67
N ARG A 35 -21.89 -6.09 0.26
CA ARG A 35 -21.95 -4.77 -0.35
C ARG A 35 -20.76 -4.53 -1.29
N ASN A 36 -20.83 -3.45 -2.04
CA ASN A 36 -19.77 -3.03 -2.91
C ASN A 36 -18.86 -2.01 -2.20
N ILE A 37 -17.56 -2.09 -2.47
CA ILE A 37 -16.54 -1.21 -1.93
C ILE A 37 -15.90 -0.43 -3.08
N PRO A 38 -15.78 0.90 -2.97
CA PRO A 38 -15.06 1.71 -3.96
C PRO A 38 -13.56 1.36 -4.01
N VAL A 39 -13.03 1.28 -5.23
CA VAL A 39 -11.60 1.02 -5.46
C VAL A 39 -11.14 1.86 -6.64
N VAL A 40 -10.01 2.54 -6.52
CA VAL A 40 -9.31 3.16 -7.65
C VAL A 40 -8.15 2.27 -8.05
N VAL A 41 -8.02 2.00 -9.36
CA VAL A 41 -6.91 1.22 -9.92
C VAL A 41 -6.20 2.05 -10.96
N ILE A 42 -4.90 2.23 -10.81
CA ILE A 42 -4.03 2.89 -11.80
C ILE A 42 -3.33 1.79 -12.57
N VAL A 43 -3.59 1.73 -13.87
CA VAL A 43 -3.13 0.66 -14.78
C VAL A 43 -2.08 1.23 -15.72
N PRO A 44 -0.80 0.85 -15.59
CA PRO A 44 0.26 1.35 -16.44
C PRO A 44 0.11 0.86 -17.88
N GLU A 45 0.71 1.56 -18.83
CA GLU A 45 0.69 1.22 -20.26
C GLU A 45 1.14 -0.23 -20.51
N GLN A 46 2.16 -0.70 -19.79
CA GLN A 46 2.66 -2.07 -19.90
C GLN A 46 1.57 -3.11 -19.61
N ALA A 47 0.75 -2.85 -18.58
CA ALA A 47 -0.37 -3.72 -18.25
C ALA A 47 -1.51 -3.62 -19.28
N LEU A 48 -1.76 -2.44 -19.83
CA LEU A 48 -2.72 -2.24 -20.92
C LEU A 48 -2.31 -2.97 -22.20
N ALA A 49 -0.99 -3.09 -22.42
CA ALA A 49 -0.41 -3.88 -23.51
C ALA A 49 -0.41 -5.41 -23.23
N GLY A 50 -0.94 -5.87 -22.09
CA GLY A 50 -1.05 -7.27 -21.72
C GLY A 50 0.16 -7.86 -20.99
N ASN A 51 1.18 -7.05 -20.67
CA ASN A 51 2.33 -7.52 -19.91
C ASN A 51 1.98 -7.71 -18.44
N SER A 52 2.47 -8.79 -17.84
CA SER A 52 2.30 -9.02 -16.40
C SER A 52 3.09 -7.99 -15.58
N CYS A 53 2.40 -7.25 -14.70
CA CYS A 53 2.96 -6.19 -13.89
C CYS A 53 2.86 -6.51 -12.39
N PRO A 54 3.82 -6.06 -11.56
CA PRO A 54 3.67 -6.10 -10.12
C PRO A 54 2.57 -5.15 -9.65
N THR A 55 2.03 -5.41 -8.46
CA THR A 55 0.92 -4.66 -7.89
C THR A 55 1.28 -4.08 -6.53
N LEU A 56 1.02 -2.78 -6.35
CA LEU A 56 1.17 -2.07 -5.08
C LEU A 56 -0.20 -1.63 -4.56
N TYR A 57 -0.60 -2.14 -3.41
CA TYR A 57 -1.80 -1.71 -2.69
C TYR A 57 -1.46 -0.49 -1.83
N LEU A 58 -2.20 0.62 -2.01
CA LEU A 58 -2.04 1.87 -1.26
C LEU A 58 -3.25 2.12 -0.35
N LEU A 59 -3.07 1.96 0.95
CA LEU A 59 -4.12 2.08 1.95
C LEU A 59 -4.19 3.52 2.48
N HIS A 60 -5.41 4.08 2.53
CA HIS A 60 -5.63 5.43 3.06
C HIS A 60 -5.71 5.46 4.59
N GLY A 61 -5.61 6.66 5.18
CA GLY A 61 -5.75 6.92 6.60
C GLY A 61 -7.21 7.04 7.06
N HIS A 62 -7.43 7.17 8.37
CA HIS A 62 -8.76 7.38 8.95
C HIS A 62 -9.42 8.64 8.35
N GLY A 63 -10.69 8.52 7.96
CA GLY A 63 -11.45 9.59 7.31
C GLY A 63 -11.16 9.78 5.82
N GLY A 64 -10.26 8.97 5.24
CA GLY A 64 -10.00 8.94 3.80
C GLY A 64 -10.94 7.98 3.05
N ASN A 65 -10.63 7.76 1.76
CA ASN A 65 -11.34 6.87 0.85
C ASN A 65 -10.43 6.43 -0.30
N ALA A 66 -10.96 5.72 -1.30
CA ALA A 66 -10.21 5.24 -2.46
C ALA A 66 -9.47 6.34 -3.25
N PHE A 67 -9.92 7.60 -3.18
CA PHE A 67 -9.31 8.74 -3.89
C PHE A 67 -8.23 9.45 -3.07
N THR A 68 -8.01 9.08 -1.82
CA THR A 68 -7.06 9.76 -0.93
C THR A 68 -5.65 9.79 -1.52
N TRP A 69 -5.11 8.65 -1.94
CA TRP A 69 -3.77 8.60 -2.52
C TRP A 69 -3.65 9.30 -3.87
N PRO A 70 -4.59 9.13 -4.84
CA PRO A 70 -4.59 9.93 -6.06
C PRO A 70 -4.66 11.45 -5.82
N THR A 71 -5.31 11.88 -4.74
CA THR A 71 -5.37 13.31 -4.36
C THR A 71 -4.06 13.78 -3.70
N ILE A 72 -3.47 12.98 -2.82
CA ILE A 72 -2.21 13.32 -2.13
C ILE A 72 -1.05 13.33 -3.13
N LYS A 73 -1.01 12.37 -4.05
CA LYS A 73 0.05 12.19 -5.04
C LYS A 73 -0.53 12.12 -6.45
N PRO A 74 -0.85 13.27 -7.06
CA PRO A 74 -1.41 13.31 -8.43
C PRO A 74 -0.50 12.71 -9.50
N GLU A 75 0.80 12.55 -9.21
CA GLU A 75 1.79 11.96 -10.11
C GLU A 75 1.78 10.43 -10.10
N LEU A 76 0.94 9.78 -9.29
CA LEU A 76 0.87 8.30 -9.24
C LEU A 76 0.68 7.65 -10.62
N PRO A 77 -0.15 8.18 -11.55
CA PRO A 77 -0.26 7.59 -12.88
C PRO A 77 1.07 7.59 -13.65
N GLN A 78 1.82 8.69 -13.61
CA GLN A 78 3.12 8.80 -14.27
C GLN A 78 4.17 7.91 -13.59
N MET A 79 4.11 7.77 -12.26
CA MET A 79 4.99 6.87 -11.52
C MET A 79 4.69 5.40 -11.86
N ALA A 80 3.41 5.04 -11.98
CA ALA A 80 2.94 3.72 -12.38
C ALA A 80 3.44 3.35 -13.79
N ASP A 81 3.28 4.24 -14.76
CA ASP A 81 3.75 4.05 -16.14
C ASP A 81 5.27 3.88 -16.21
N ARG A 82 6.01 4.80 -15.58
CA ARG A 82 7.46 4.78 -15.61
C ARG A 82 8.05 3.45 -15.12
N ASP A 83 7.44 2.86 -14.09
CA ASP A 83 7.99 1.69 -13.41
C ASP A 83 7.20 0.39 -13.68
N GLY A 84 6.10 0.45 -14.45
CA GLY A 84 5.27 -0.70 -14.82
C GLY A 84 4.56 -1.33 -13.62
N ILE A 85 4.04 -0.51 -12.68
CA ILE A 85 3.42 -0.99 -11.44
C ILE A 85 1.91 -0.69 -11.48
N ILE A 86 1.08 -1.70 -11.31
CA ILE A 86 -0.36 -1.51 -11.06
C ILE A 86 -0.54 -1.01 -9.63
N VAL A 87 -1.28 0.10 -9.46
CA VAL A 87 -1.57 0.65 -8.13
C VAL A 87 -3.03 0.43 -7.80
N VAL A 88 -3.32 -0.08 -6.60
CA VAL A 88 -4.68 -0.37 -6.13
C VAL A 88 -4.96 0.40 -4.84
N CYS A 89 -5.93 1.31 -4.88
CA CYS A 89 -6.33 2.15 -3.76
C CYS A 89 -7.76 1.76 -3.32
N PRO A 90 -7.94 0.83 -2.38
CA PRO A 90 -9.27 0.49 -1.88
C PRO A 90 -9.77 1.55 -0.90
N ASP A 91 -11.09 1.74 -0.86
CA ASP A 91 -11.74 2.35 0.30
C ASP A 91 -11.68 1.34 1.47
N GLY A 92 -11.14 1.77 2.58
CA GLY A 92 -11.06 0.99 3.82
C GLY A 92 -11.96 1.58 4.92
N GLU A 93 -12.72 2.64 4.62
CA GLU A 93 -13.51 3.40 5.57
C GLU A 93 -12.72 3.77 6.84
N ALA A 94 -13.32 3.65 8.02
CA ALA A 94 -12.66 3.83 9.32
C ALA A 94 -12.34 2.49 10.01
N SER A 95 -12.12 1.42 9.23
CA SER A 95 -12.07 0.04 9.69
C SER A 95 -10.76 -0.39 10.35
N TRP A 96 -9.70 0.41 10.24
CA TRP A 96 -8.33 -0.01 10.58
C TRP A 96 -7.85 -1.26 9.80
N TYR A 97 -8.57 -1.61 8.75
CA TYR A 97 -8.35 -2.79 7.91
C TYR A 97 -8.47 -4.11 8.67
N TRP A 98 -9.25 -4.11 9.75
CA TRP A 98 -9.60 -5.31 10.50
C TRP A 98 -10.84 -6.01 9.94
N ASP A 99 -10.98 -7.28 10.23
CA ASP A 99 -12.27 -7.93 10.33
C ASP A 99 -12.81 -7.63 11.73
N SER A 100 -13.76 -6.70 11.81
CA SER A 100 -14.29 -6.26 13.09
C SER A 100 -15.05 -7.40 13.79
N PRO A 101 -14.71 -7.74 15.05
CA PRO A 101 -15.46 -8.74 15.79
C PRO A 101 -16.86 -8.29 16.22
N LEU A 102 -17.17 -6.99 16.13
CA LEU A 102 -18.43 -6.40 16.56
C LEU A 102 -19.31 -5.94 15.39
N ARG A 103 -18.74 -5.79 14.19
CA ARG A 103 -19.42 -5.20 13.03
C ARG A 103 -19.29 -6.12 11.81
N PRO A 104 -20.27 -6.98 11.54
CA PRO A 104 -20.25 -7.89 10.40
C PRO A 104 -20.15 -7.18 9.04
N GLU A 105 -20.59 -5.93 8.96
CA GLU A 105 -20.50 -5.07 7.78
C GLU A 105 -19.10 -4.44 7.58
N SER A 106 -18.15 -4.67 8.50
CA SER A 106 -16.78 -4.14 8.46
C SER A 106 -15.76 -5.27 8.58
N GLN A 107 -15.51 -5.95 7.46
CA GLN A 107 -14.63 -7.12 7.35
C GLN A 107 -13.54 -6.85 6.31
N PHE A 108 -12.71 -5.83 6.60
CA PHE A 108 -11.78 -5.28 5.63
C PHE A 108 -10.46 -6.06 5.50
N GLU A 109 -10.08 -6.88 6.50
CA GLU A 109 -8.98 -7.83 6.33
C GLU A 109 -9.35 -8.87 5.27
N THR A 110 -10.53 -9.49 5.41
CA THR A 110 -11.04 -10.44 4.39
C THR A 110 -11.19 -9.77 3.04
N PHE A 111 -11.76 -8.55 3.00
CA PHE A 111 -11.93 -7.83 1.74
C PHE A 111 -10.60 -7.60 1.02
N VAL A 112 -9.62 -6.97 1.66
CA VAL A 112 -8.36 -6.61 1.00
C VAL A 112 -7.53 -7.85 0.69
N ALA A 113 -7.36 -8.77 1.67
CA ALA A 113 -6.43 -9.88 1.53
C ALA A 113 -6.99 -11.07 0.73
N ARG A 114 -8.31 -11.19 0.57
CA ARG A 114 -8.90 -12.34 -0.15
C ARG A 114 -9.75 -11.91 -1.33
N GLU A 115 -10.75 -11.07 -1.10
CA GLU A 115 -11.75 -10.74 -2.12
C GLU A 115 -11.15 -9.79 -3.18
N LEU A 116 -10.55 -8.68 -2.75
CA LEU A 116 -10.00 -7.68 -3.66
C LEU A 116 -8.78 -8.20 -4.42
N THR A 117 -7.85 -8.88 -3.75
CA THR A 117 -6.66 -9.43 -4.44
C THR A 117 -7.04 -10.44 -5.50
N ALA A 118 -7.97 -11.35 -5.21
CA ALA A 118 -8.46 -12.32 -6.20
C ALA A 118 -9.18 -11.61 -7.36
N TRP A 119 -9.98 -10.59 -7.05
CA TRP A 119 -10.69 -9.81 -8.06
C TRP A 119 -9.74 -9.06 -8.99
N ILE A 120 -8.72 -8.39 -8.43
CA ILE A 120 -7.67 -7.66 -9.20
C ILE A 120 -6.90 -8.64 -10.08
N ASP A 121 -6.47 -9.78 -9.54
CA ASP A 121 -5.73 -10.81 -10.28
C ASP A 121 -6.55 -11.45 -11.42
N SER A 122 -7.88 -11.39 -11.35
CA SER A 122 -8.77 -11.88 -12.42
C SER A 122 -9.00 -10.86 -13.53
N ARG A 123 -8.82 -9.58 -13.26
CA ARG A 123 -9.18 -8.47 -14.16
C ARG A 123 -7.99 -7.78 -14.80
N TYR A 124 -6.83 -7.84 -14.17
CA TYR A 124 -5.62 -7.16 -14.63
C TYR A 124 -4.47 -8.18 -14.79
N PRO A 125 -3.52 -7.93 -15.70
CA PRO A 125 -2.37 -8.80 -15.91
C PRO A 125 -1.34 -8.62 -14.78
N THR A 126 -1.70 -9.06 -13.58
CA THR A 126 -0.84 -9.00 -12.40
C THR A 126 0.16 -10.16 -12.36
N ILE A 127 1.30 -9.95 -11.72
CA ILE A 127 2.16 -11.05 -11.27
C ILE A 127 1.51 -11.66 -10.02
N LYS A 128 0.89 -12.85 -10.18
CA LYS A 128 0.06 -13.53 -9.17
C LYS A 128 0.88 -14.23 -8.07
N ASP A 129 2.10 -13.78 -7.84
CA ASP A 129 3.02 -14.29 -6.82
C ASP A 129 3.24 -13.20 -5.76
N ARG A 130 3.52 -13.59 -4.51
CA ARG A 130 3.84 -12.63 -3.43
C ARG A 130 5.02 -11.72 -3.77
N LYS A 131 5.97 -12.19 -4.60
CA LYS A 131 7.11 -11.38 -5.08
C LYS A 131 6.69 -10.24 -6.00
N GLY A 132 5.54 -10.37 -6.66
CA GLY A 132 4.92 -9.34 -7.48
C GLY A 132 3.89 -8.50 -6.73
N ARG A 133 3.73 -8.66 -5.40
CA ARG A 133 2.68 -7.97 -4.64
C ARG A 133 3.23 -7.32 -3.38
N ALA A 134 2.99 -6.02 -3.26
CA ALA A 134 3.37 -5.22 -2.10
C ALA A 134 2.18 -4.40 -1.60
N ILE A 135 2.26 -3.94 -0.35
CA ILE A 135 1.23 -3.15 0.30
C ILE A 135 1.87 -2.05 1.15
N THR A 136 1.32 -0.85 1.10
CA THR A 136 1.71 0.25 2.00
C THR A 136 0.53 1.17 2.28
N GLY A 137 0.70 2.10 3.20
CA GLY A 137 -0.34 3.06 3.50
C GLY A 137 0.10 4.11 4.51
N LEU A 138 -0.76 5.09 4.71
CA LEU A 138 -0.54 6.18 5.65
C LEU A 138 -1.43 6.03 6.89
N SER A 139 -0.94 6.38 8.09
CA SER A 139 -1.74 6.45 9.32
C SER A 139 -2.46 5.11 9.63
N MET A 140 -3.79 5.10 9.63
CA MET A 140 -4.61 3.88 9.69
C MET A 140 -4.21 2.88 8.57
N GLY A 141 -3.90 3.35 7.36
CA GLY A 141 -3.41 2.52 6.27
C GLY A 141 -2.00 1.98 6.50
N GLY A 142 -1.15 2.72 7.21
CA GLY A 142 0.16 2.24 7.67
C GLY A 142 0.03 1.10 8.68
N HIS A 143 -0.93 1.20 9.62
CA HIS A 143 -1.36 0.08 10.45
C HIS A 143 -1.85 -1.09 9.59
N GLY A 144 -2.82 -0.82 8.70
CA GLY A 144 -3.45 -1.84 7.87
C GLY A 144 -2.46 -2.61 7.00
N SER A 145 -1.47 -1.93 6.41
CA SER A 145 -0.47 -2.58 5.58
C SER A 145 0.41 -3.55 6.36
N MET A 146 0.86 -3.17 7.56
CA MET A 146 1.63 -4.06 8.44
C MET A 146 0.75 -5.18 8.99
N TRP A 147 -0.48 -4.85 9.42
CA TRP A 147 -1.47 -5.83 9.89
C TRP A 147 -1.71 -6.93 8.85
N LEU A 148 -2.07 -6.52 7.63
CA LEU A 148 -2.40 -7.45 6.55
C LEU A 148 -1.18 -8.25 6.10
N SER A 149 -0.01 -7.63 5.93
CA SER A 149 1.18 -8.33 5.45
C SER A 149 1.71 -9.35 6.45
N PHE A 150 1.66 -9.09 7.76
CA PHE A 150 2.12 -10.04 8.78
C PHE A 150 1.21 -11.25 8.90
N ARG A 151 -0.09 -11.04 8.69
CA ARG A 151 -1.10 -12.10 8.77
C ARG A 151 -1.27 -12.87 7.46
N HIS A 152 -0.87 -12.26 6.33
CA HIS A 152 -0.97 -12.81 4.98
C HIS A 152 0.38 -12.72 4.23
N LYS A 153 1.47 -13.16 4.87
CA LYS A 153 2.81 -13.16 4.29
C LYS A 153 2.99 -14.13 3.11
N ASP A 154 2.04 -15.03 2.92
CA ASP A 154 1.88 -15.87 1.73
C ASP A 154 1.40 -15.05 0.53
N LEU A 155 0.74 -13.94 0.76
CA LEU A 155 0.12 -13.07 -0.25
C LEU A 155 1.00 -11.87 -0.62
N PHE A 156 1.60 -11.21 0.38
CA PHE A 156 2.45 -10.03 0.20
C PHE A 156 3.92 -10.40 0.46
N GLY A 157 4.82 -9.87 -0.37
CA GLY A 157 6.26 -10.07 -0.19
C GLY A 157 7.00 -8.84 0.30
N ALA A 158 6.37 -7.66 0.21
CA ALA A 158 6.88 -6.42 0.78
C ALA A 158 5.76 -5.58 1.39
N ALA A 159 6.10 -4.85 2.45
CA ALA A 159 5.16 -3.94 3.10
C ALA A 159 5.84 -2.63 3.54
N GLY A 160 5.05 -1.54 3.51
CA GLY A 160 5.47 -0.22 3.99
C GLY A 160 4.47 0.37 4.98
N SER A 161 4.93 1.31 5.79
CA SER A 161 4.09 2.09 6.70
C SER A 161 4.60 3.52 6.77
N THR A 162 3.75 4.48 6.45
CA THR A 162 4.01 5.90 6.63
C THR A 162 3.17 6.43 7.79
N SER A 163 3.82 7.01 8.80
CA SER A 163 3.10 7.56 9.97
C SER A 163 2.09 6.57 10.56
N GLY A 164 2.42 5.27 10.60
CA GLY A 164 1.46 4.21 10.91
C GLY A 164 1.09 4.13 12.39
N GLY A 165 -0.18 3.87 12.68
CA GLY A 165 -0.64 3.57 14.04
C GLY A 165 -0.31 2.12 14.45
N VAL A 166 0.97 1.75 14.43
CA VAL A 166 1.46 0.37 14.62
C VAL A 166 1.27 -0.17 16.04
N ASP A 167 1.08 0.71 17.01
CA ASP A 167 0.59 0.38 18.35
C ASP A 167 -0.57 1.30 18.71
N ILE A 168 -1.78 0.75 18.76
CA ILE A 168 -3.02 1.50 19.01
C ILE A 168 -3.33 1.67 20.50
N ARG A 169 -2.70 0.91 21.37
CA ARG A 169 -3.03 0.85 22.83
C ARG A 169 -2.84 2.16 23.56
N PRO A 170 -1.89 3.06 23.20
CA PRO A 170 -1.80 4.38 23.82
C PRO A 170 -2.95 5.32 23.45
N PHE A 171 -3.84 4.95 22.50
CA PHE A 171 -4.87 5.82 21.92
C PHE A 171 -6.31 5.28 22.05
N PRO A 172 -6.73 4.76 23.21
CA PRO A 172 -7.97 3.95 23.31
C PRO A 172 -9.25 4.73 23.05
N LYS A 173 -9.19 6.06 23.07
CA LYS A 173 -10.36 6.95 22.86
C LYS A 173 -10.37 7.59 21.46
N SER A 174 -9.43 7.24 20.60
CA SER A 174 -9.24 7.92 19.32
C SER A 174 -9.85 7.13 18.16
N TRP A 175 -10.16 7.85 17.09
CA TRP A 175 -10.54 7.33 15.75
C TRP A 175 -11.61 6.23 15.75
N GLY A 176 -12.51 6.22 16.74
CA GLY A 176 -13.63 5.27 16.75
C GLY A 176 -13.25 3.79 16.85
N MET A 177 -12.02 3.45 17.23
CA MET A 177 -11.55 2.06 17.33
C MET A 177 -12.43 1.22 18.26
N SER A 178 -12.98 1.82 19.33
CA SER A 178 -13.91 1.16 20.23
C SER A 178 -15.20 0.68 19.55
N ASN A 179 -15.60 1.26 18.41
CA ASN A 179 -16.76 0.79 17.65
C ASN A 179 -16.49 -0.58 17.00
N HIS A 180 -15.23 -0.91 16.78
CA HIS A 180 -14.79 -2.17 16.18
C HIS A 180 -14.35 -3.20 17.22
N LEU A 181 -13.73 -2.72 18.32
CA LEU A 181 -13.09 -3.59 19.31
C LEU A 181 -13.79 -3.64 20.68
N GLY A 182 -14.77 -2.75 20.92
CA GLY A 182 -15.31 -2.49 22.26
C GLY A 182 -14.38 -1.55 23.06
N LYS A 183 -14.84 -1.08 24.21
CA LYS A 183 -14.01 -0.22 25.07
C LYS A 183 -12.76 -0.97 25.51
N GLU A 184 -11.60 -0.34 25.46
CA GLU A 184 -10.31 -0.96 25.77
C GLU A 184 -10.30 -1.56 27.18
N VAL A 185 -10.76 -0.82 28.18
CA VAL A 185 -10.80 -1.25 29.58
C VAL A 185 -11.62 -2.53 29.84
N GLU A 186 -12.56 -2.84 28.97
CA GLU A 186 -13.43 -4.03 29.03
C GLU A 186 -12.93 -5.16 28.10
N ASN A 187 -12.04 -4.84 27.15
CA ASN A 187 -11.67 -5.74 26.05
C ASN A 187 -10.16 -5.72 25.76
N GLN A 188 -9.32 -5.60 26.76
CA GLN A 188 -7.87 -5.41 26.62
C GLN A 188 -7.22 -6.50 25.71
N SER A 189 -7.57 -7.78 25.93
CA SER A 189 -7.05 -8.87 25.10
C SER A 189 -7.41 -8.73 23.62
N ARG A 190 -8.58 -8.15 23.32
CA ARG A 190 -8.99 -7.88 21.94
C ARG A 190 -8.19 -6.74 21.32
N TRP A 191 -7.92 -5.68 22.08
CA TRP A 191 -7.06 -4.58 21.64
C TRP A 191 -5.63 -5.06 21.41
N ASP A 192 -5.09 -5.86 22.31
CA ASP A 192 -3.78 -6.50 22.13
C ASP A 192 -3.77 -7.35 20.84
N ALA A 193 -4.77 -8.20 20.64
CA ALA A 193 -4.87 -9.07 19.47
C ALA A 193 -5.02 -8.30 18.14
N HIS A 194 -5.45 -7.03 18.16
CA HIS A 194 -5.63 -6.17 16.95
C HIS A 194 -4.56 -5.08 16.81
N THR A 195 -3.46 -5.20 17.53
CA THR A 195 -2.32 -4.28 17.46
C THR A 195 -1.20 -4.89 16.60
N VAL A 196 -0.61 -4.10 15.68
CA VAL A 196 0.49 -4.58 14.83
C VAL A 196 1.70 -5.02 15.66
N MET A 197 2.05 -4.27 16.69
CA MET A 197 3.16 -4.60 17.59
C MET A 197 3.09 -6.03 18.13
N THR A 198 1.90 -6.53 18.41
CA THR A 198 1.71 -7.92 18.93
C THR A 198 1.68 -8.98 17.84
N GLN A 199 1.63 -8.59 16.57
CA GLN A 199 1.68 -9.52 15.43
C GLN A 199 3.12 -9.87 15.02
N LEU A 200 4.13 -9.28 15.62
CA LEU A 200 5.55 -9.52 15.31
C LEU A 200 5.97 -10.99 15.48
N ASP A 201 5.26 -11.76 16.30
CA ASP A 201 5.51 -13.20 16.45
C ASP A 201 5.13 -14.02 15.20
N ARG A 202 4.43 -13.42 14.24
CA ARG A 202 4.01 -14.06 12.99
C ARG A 202 5.08 -14.03 11.90
N ILE A 203 6.08 -13.20 12.08
CA ILE A 203 7.12 -12.97 11.05
C ILE A 203 8.52 -13.22 11.62
N GLN A 204 9.41 -13.60 10.73
CA GLN A 204 10.84 -13.71 10.96
C GLN A 204 11.61 -12.98 9.87
N ASP A 205 12.92 -12.83 10.06
CA ASP A 205 13.78 -12.20 9.05
C ASP A 205 13.67 -12.90 7.70
N GLY A 206 13.52 -12.12 6.63
CA GLY A 206 13.36 -12.62 5.26
C GLY A 206 11.93 -13.01 4.87
N ASP A 207 10.97 -13.04 5.79
CA ASP A 207 9.56 -13.28 5.43
C ASP A 207 8.99 -12.14 4.58
N LEU A 208 9.36 -10.89 4.89
CA LEU A 208 8.89 -9.68 4.21
C LEU A 208 10.06 -8.69 4.03
N SER A 209 10.04 -7.94 2.93
CA SER A 209 10.81 -6.70 2.81
C SER A 209 10.01 -5.56 3.42
N LEU A 210 10.58 -4.84 4.40
CA LEU A 210 9.84 -3.85 5.19
C LEU A 210 10.46 -2.46 5.09
N ILE A 211 9.60 -1.43 4.93
CA ILE A 211 9.97 -0.02 5.06
C ILE A 211 8.98 0.70 5.96
N ILE A 212 9.51 1.48 6.91
CA ILE A 212 8.72 2.25 7.86
C ILE A 212 9.25 3.68 7.86
N ASP A 213 8.38 4.66 7.77
CA ASP A 213 8.78 6.05 7.95
C ASP A 213 7.79 6.85 8.80
N CYS A 214 8.31 7.88 9.50
CA CYS A 214 7.51 8.75 10.34
C CYS A 214 8.16 10.13 10.46
N GLY A 215 7.33 11.17 10.53
CA GLY A 215 7.79 12.54 10.74
C GLY A 215 8.26 12.80 12.18
N THR A 216 9.19 13.75 12.35
CA THR A 216 9.72 14.13 13.68
C THR A 216 8.67 14.80 14.56
N GLU A 217 7.67 15.46 13.98
CA GLU A 217 6.56 16.13 14.67
C GLU A 217 5.27 15.31 14.65
N ASP A 218 5.33 14.04 14.22
CA ASP A 218 4.18 13.14 14.13
C ASP A 218 3.85 12.55 15.52
N PHE A 219 2.59 12.57 15.91
CA PHE A 219 2.15 12.00 17.20
C PHE A 219 2.31 10.47 17.27
N PHE A 220 2.47 9.78 16.14
CA PHE A 220 2.80 8.36 16.09
C PHE A 220 4.31 8.08 16.11
N LEU A 221 5.18 9.09 16.18
CA LEU A 221 6.63 8.87 16.14
C LEU A 221 7.11 7.86 17.20
N GLU A 222 6.66 8.00 18.44
CA GLU A 222 7.13 7.14 19.54
C GLU A 222 6.70 5.68 19.38
N VAL A 223 5.50 5.42 18.88
CA VAL A 223 5.08 4.02 18.61
C VAL A 223 5.84 3.42 17.42
N ASN A 224 6.19 4.23 16.41
CA ASN A 224 7.02 3.78 15.29
C ASN A 224 8.47 3.55 15.70
N ARG A 225 9.05 4.37 16.60
CA ARG A 225 10.38 4.12 17.19
C ARG A 225 10.44 2.82 17.98
N LYS A 226 9.43 2.57 18.84
CA LYS A 226 9.32 1.31 19.59
C LYS A 226 9.16 0.11 18.67
N PHE A 227 8.40 0.25 17.59
CA PHE A 227 8.21 -0.78 16.60
C PHE A 227 9.53 -1.12 15.88
N HIS A 228 10.27 -0.10 15.44
CA HIS A 228 11.63 -0.25 14.90
C HIS A 228 12.56 -0.97 15.88
N GLN A 229 12.60 -0.53 17.14
CA GLN A 229 13.44 -1.16 18.17
C GLN A 229 13.10 -2.64 18.38
N GLU A 230 11.81 -2.99 18.37
CA GLU A 230 11.39 -4.38 18.53
C GLU A 230 11.72 -5.24 17.30
N LEU A 231 11.56 -4.72 16.08
CA LEU A 231 12.02 -5.39 14.86
C LEU A 231 13.54 -5.61 14.90
N PHE A 232 14.31 -4.59 15.31
CA PHE A 232 15.76 -4.69 15.45
C PHE A 232 16.17 -5.74 16.50
N ARG A 233 15.52 -5.73 17.68
CA ARG A 233 15.77 -6.70 18.75
C ARG A 233 15.50 -8.15 18.31
N ARG A 234 14.55 -8.34 17.41
CA ARG A 234 14.21 -9.65 16.82
C ARG A 234 15.09 -10.05 15.64
N GLY A 235 16.03 -9.17 15.22
CA GLY A 235 16.88 -9.40 14.06
C GLY A 235 16.12 -9.34 12.73
N ILE A 236 14.93 -8.72 12.68
CA ILE A 236 14.14 -8.57 11.46
C ILE A 236 14.62 -7.33 10.70
N ARG A 237 15.22 -7.53 9.53
CA ARG A 237 15.74 -6.46 8.67
C ARG A 237 14.62 -5.62 8.11
N HIS A 238 14.79 -4.30 8.14
CA HIS A 238 13.84 -3.33 7.63
C HIS A 238 14.51 -1.96 7.42
N ASP A 239 13.94 -1.16 6.52
CA ASP A 239 14.28 0.25 6.39
C ASP A 239 13.47 1.06 7.40
N PHE A 240 14.14 1.93 8.18
CA PHE A 240 13.47 2.86 9.07
C PHE A 240 13.94 4.28 8.81
N ILE A 241 13.02 5.17 8.44
CA ILE A 241 13.31 6.54 8.03
C ILE A 241 12.57 7.51 8.95
N ILE A 242 13.32 8.45 9.54
CA ILE A 242 12.76 9.59 10.27
C ILE A 242 13.19 10.86 9.55
N ARG A 243 12.23 11.75 9.29
CA ARG A 243 12.47 13.02 8.60
C ARG A 243 11.65 14.13 9.25
N PRO A 244 12.07 15.42 9.10
CA PRO A 244 11.22 16.54 9.49
C PRO A 244 9.84 16.45 8.87
N GLY A 245 8.79 16.71 9.65
CA GLY A 245 7.39 16.72 9.22
C GLY A 245 6.44 16.14 10.25
N ALA A 246 5.16 16.42 10.06
CA ALA A 246 4.07 16.07 10.96
C ALA A 246 3.07 15.12 10.28
N HIS A 247 2.03 14.73 11.02
CA HIS A 247 0.95 13.86 10.54
C HIS A 247 0.01 14.59 9.56
N ASN A 248 0.49 14.85 8.34
CA ASN A 248 -0.25 15.63 7.35
C ASN A 248 0.07 15.25 5.90
N ILE A 249 -0.74 15.80 4.97
CA ILE A 249 -0.66 15.53 3.53
C ILE A 249 0.71 15.86 2.95
N ASN A 250 1.37 16.95 3.39
CA ASN A 250 2.67 17.35 2.85
C ASN A 250 3.74 16.30 3.16
N TYR A 251 3.71 15.74 4.39
CA TYR A 251 4.61 14.65 4.76
C TYR A 251 4.35 13.40 3.92
N TRP A 252 3.09 12.99 3.78
CA TRP A 252 2.73 11.77 3.05
C TRP A 252 2.99 11.85 1.55
N ASN A 253 2.77 13.04 0.95
CA ASN A 253 3.14 13.29 -0.45
C ASN A 253 4.63 13.06 -0.70
N ASN A 254 5.49 13.54 0.21
CA ASN A 254 6.94 13.35 0.14
C ASN A 254 7.34 11.90 0.48
N SER A 255 6.73 11.31 1.50
CA SER A 255 7.07 9.97 2.00
C SER A 255 6.89 8.89 0.94
N ILE A 256 5.82 8.96 0.14
CA ILE A 256 5.55 7.95 -0.88
C ILE A 256 6.67 7.87 -1.93
N ASP A 257 7.40 8.94 -2.22
CA ASP A 257 8.52 8.92 -3.17
C ASP A 257 9.67 8.02 -2.67
N TYR A 258 9.98 8.06 -1.37
CA TYR A 258 10.99 7.18 -0.76
C TYR A 258 10.52 5.73 -0.73
N GLN A 259 9.28 5.50 -0.35
CA GLN A 259 8.69 4.16 -0.34
C GLN A 259 8.57 3.60 -1.76
N TRP A 260 8.27 4.44 -2.76
CA TRP A 260 8.23 4.02 -4.16
C TRP A 260 9.58 3.50 -4.66
N ILE A 261 10.68 4.18 -4.29
CA ILE A 261 12.04 3.71 -4.60
C ILE A 261 12.28 2.32 -4.01
N PHE A 262 11.87 2.10 -2.75
CA PHE A 262 11.99 0.81 -2.07
C PHE A 262 11.19 -0.28 -2.82
N PHE A 263 9.90 -0.05 -3.12
CA PHE A 263 9.08 -1.04 -3.81
C PHE A 263 9.56 -1.30 -5.24
N ARG A 264 9.99 -0.29 -5.96
CA ARG A 264 10.59 -0.44 -7.29
C ARG A 264 11.82 -1.34 -7.26
N LYS A 265 12.71 -1.18 -6.26
CA LYS A 265 13.88 -2.04 -6.07
C LYS A 265 13.45 -3.47 -5.73
N TYR A 266 12.49 -3.61 -4.84
CA TYR A 266 11.93 -4.91 -4.48
C TYR A 266 11.40 -5.65 -5.70
N PHE A 267 10.53 -5.05 -6.50
CA PHE A 267 9.96 -5.66 -7.69
C PHE A 267 10.99 -6.01 -8.78
N LYS A 268 12.09 -5.26 -8.85
CA LYS A 268 13.22 -5.57 -9.75
C LYS A 268 14.12 -6.68 -9.23
N GLY A 269 13.78 -7.29 -8.10
CA GLY A 269 14.57 -8.38 -7.52
C GLY A 269 15.87 -7.93 -6.85
N TYR A 270 15.95 -6.65 -6.43
CA TYR A 270 17.08 -6.18 -5.64
C TYR A 270 17.10 -6.95 -4.30
N ARG A 271 18.13 -7.80 -4.15
CA ARG A 271 18.45 -8.43 -2.87
C ARG A 271 19.57 -7.64 -2.23
N ASP A 272 19.43 -7.33 -0.93
CA ASP A 272 20.52 -6.75 -0.16
C ASP A 272 21.77 -7.65 -0.29
N PRO A 273 22.92 -7.11 -0.75
CA PRO A 273 24.16 -7.90 -0.84
C PRO A 273 24.59 -8.54 0.49
N ALA A 274 24.15 -7.98 1.64
CA ALA A 274 24.41 -8.54 2.96
C ALA A 274 23.54 -9.78 3.30
N ALA A 275 22.48 -10.05 2.51
CA ALA A 275 21.56 -11.17 2.75
C ALA A 275 22.05 -12.53 2.21
N SER A 276 23.22 -12.57 1.58
CA SER A 276 23.81 -13.77 0.97
C SER A 276 24.94 -14.39 1.78
N LYS A 277 25.02 -14.12 3.09
CA LYS A 277 25.98 -14.77 3.99
C LYS A 277 25.32 -15.75 4.92
#